data_f5f4b45886a91654f57f36f9ff3df296
#
_entry.id   f5f4b45886a91654f57f36f9ff3df296
#
_cell.length_a   1.000
_cell.length_b   1.000
_cell.length_c   1.000
_cell.angle_alpha   90.00
_cell.angle_beta   90.00
_cell.angle_gamma   90.00
#
_symmetry.space_group_name_H-M   'P 1'
#
loop_
_entity.id
_entity.type
_entity.pdbx_description
1 polymer ?
#
loop_
_entity_poly.entity_id
_entity_poly.type
_entity_poly.pdbx_seq_one_letter_code
_entity_poly.pdbx_strand_id
1 'polypeptide(L)'
;IGRHFPDNDPAYEGADSIELLKKVGEMLEERMYLIENIDATVIAQKPKLLPYIDTMVKNVAEALHLEEDQVNIKATTEEGLGFTGKKEGISAQAICCISKALDLMPDDRIAGGCSGCPGCAKNAEE
;
A
#
# COMPACT_ATOMS: atom_id res chain seq x y z
N ILE A 1 9.88 -6.21 -9.16
CA ILE A 1 8.88 -7.21 -9.56
C ILE A 1 9.57 -8.43 -10.15
N GLY A 2 10.37 -8.34 -11.21
CA GLY A 2 10.99 -9.48 -11.89
C GLY A 2 11.90 -10.40 -11.04
N ARG A 3 12.29 -9.97 -9.84
CA ARG A 3 13.03 -10.84 -8.90
C ARG A 3 12.13 -11.85 -8.19
N HIS A 4 10.86 -11.51 -7.97
CA HIS A 4 9.87 -12.34 -7.28
C HIS A 4 8.87 -12.98 -8.23
N PHE A 5 8.64 -12.33 -9.37
CA PHE A 5 7.72 -12.74 -10.42
C PHE A 5 8.45 -12.62 -11.77
N PRO A 6 9.38 -13.52 -12.08
CA PRO A 6 10.13 -13.48 -13.33
C PRO A 6 9.20 -13.77 -14.51
N ASP A 7 9.31 -12.96 -15.55
CA ASP A 7 8.49 -13.04 -16.77
C ASP A 7 8.77 -14.28 -17.63
N ASN A 8 9.90 -14.93 -17.41
CA ASN A 8 10.27 -16.18 -18.06
C ASN A 8 9.85 -17.44 -17.29
N ASP A 9 9.15 -17.30 -16.16
CA ASP A 9 8.60 -18.42 -15.41
C ASP A 9 7.17 -18.71 -15.91
N PRO A 10 6.92 -19.91 -16.47
CA PRO A 10 5.58 -20.29 -16.96
C PRO A 10 4.48 -20.21 -15.90
N ALA A 11 4.82 -20.25 -14.61
CA ALA A 11 3.86 -20.10 -13.51
C ALA A 11 3.17 -18.73 -13.49
N TYR A 12 3.76 -17.71 -14.12
CA TYR A 12 3.22 -16.35 -14.17
C TYR A 12 2.68 -15.96 -15.54
N GLU A 13 2.71 -16.87 -16.52
CA GLU A 13 2.14 -16.60 -17.83
C GLU A 13 0.62 -16.43 -17.72
N GLY A 14 0.13 -15.23 -18.10
CA GLY A 14 -1.29 -14.89 -17.99
C GLY A 14 -1.82 -14.76 -16.55
N ALA A 15 -0.94 -14.66 -15.56
CA ALA A 15 -1.33 -14.53 -14.17
C ALA A 15 -2.21 -13.29 -13.94
N ASP A 16 -3.25 -13.44 -13.12
CA ASP A 16 -4.07 -12.32 -12.65
C ASP A 16 -3.23 -11.39 -11.78
N SER A 17 -3.23 -10.09 -12.11
CA SER A 17 -2.47 -9.09 -11.36
C SER A 17 -2.94 -8.95 -9.90
N ILE A 18 -4.22 -9.23 -9.60
CA ILE A 18 -4.74 -9.23 -8.23
C ILE A 18 -4.14 -10.40 -7.44
N GLU A 19 -3.97 -11.57 -8.04
CA GLU A 19 -3.31 -12.70 -7.37
C GLU A 19 -1.82 -12.42 -7.11
N LEU A 20 -1.15 -11.71 -8.01
CA LEU A 20 0.22 -11.24 -7.76
C LEU A 20 0.27 -10.20 -6.64
N LEU A 21 -0.72 -9.30 -6.56
CA LEU A 21 -0.83 -8.31 -5.50
C LEU A 21 -1.04 -8.97 -4.13
N LYS A 22 -1.90 -9.98 -4.03
CA LYS A 22 -2.07 -10.77 -2.80
C LYS A 22 -0.76 -11.36 -2.32
N LYS A 23 0.02 -11.96 -3.22
CA LYS A 23 1.35 -12.48 -2.88
C LYS A 23 2.31 -11.41 -2.37
N VAL A 24 2.24 -10.19 -2.90
CA VAL A 24 3.04 -9.07 -2.37
C VAL A 24 2.59 -8.70 -0.96
N GLY A 25 1.28 -8.70 -0.69
CA GLY A 25 0.73 -8.51 0.67
C GLY A 25 1.28 -9.55 1.65
N GLU A 26 1.16 -10.85 1.33
CA GLU A 26 1.72 -11.95 2.11
C GLU A 26 3.21 -11.77 2.42
N MET A 27 4.00 -11.37 1.42
CA MET A 27 5.44 -11.10 1.58
C MET A 27 5.76 -9.93 2.51
N LEU A 28 4.89 -8.93 2.60
CA LEU A 28 5.01 -7.82 3.55
C LEU A 28 4.68 -8.30 4.97
N GLU A 29 3.59 -9.03 5.14
CA GLU A 29 3.17 -9.61 6.42
C GLU A 29 4.24 -10.54 7.00
N GLU A 30 4.81 -11.45 6.19
CA GLU A 30 5.93 -12.31 6.59
C GLU A 30 7.15 -11.54 7.12
N ARG A 31 7.33 -10.30 6.66
CA ARG A 31 8.41 -9.41 7.09
C ARG A 31 7.99 -8.44 8.18
N MET A 32 6.80 -8.63 8.74
CA MET A 32 6.23 -7.76 9.78
C MET A 32 6.06 -6.31 9.33
N TYR A 33 5.74 -6.09 8.06
CA TYR A 33 5.34 -4.78 7.55
C TYR A 33 3.81 -4.68 7.45
N LEU A 34 3.29 -3.52 7.82
CA LEU A 34 1.90 -3.14 7.66
C LEU A 34 1.79 -2.09 6.57
N ILE A 35 0.76 -2.19 5.75
CA ILE A 35 0.42 -1.16 4.76
C ILE A 35 -0.45 -0.12 5.45
N GLU A 36 0.01 1.14 5.46
CA GLU A 36 -0.73 2.25 6.04
C GLU A 36 -1.72 2.84 5.02
N ASN A 37 -1.23 3.10 3.81
CA ASN A 37 -2.05 3.59 2.71
C ASN A 37 -1.40 3.33 1.36
N ILE A 38 -2.23 3.43 0.31
CA ILE A 38 -1.83 3.33 -1.08
C ILE A 38 -2.45 4.49 -1.86
N ASP A 39 -1.66 5.15 -2.70
CA ASP A 39 -2.12 6.14 -3.65
C ASP A 39 -1.66 5.76 -5.07
N ALA A 40 -2.62 5.52 -5.95
CA ALA A 40 -2.35 5.09 -7.32
C ALA A 40 -2.92 6.07 -8.35
N THR A 41 -2.19 6.24 -9.44
CA THR A 41 -2.62 7.03 -10.59
C THR A 41 -2.59 6.16 -11.84
N VAL A 42 -3.73 6.07 -12.52
CA VAL A 42 -3.84 5.38 -13.81
C VAL A 42 -3.94 6.42 -14.92
N ILE A 43 -3.09 6.29 -15.92
CA ILE A 43 -3.00 7.18 -17.06
C ILE A 43 -3.52 6.46 -18.29
N ALA A 44 -4.70 6.86 -18.75
CA ALA A 44 -5.37 6.19 -19.87
C ALA A 44 -6.27 7.18 -20.64
N GLN A 45 -6.12 7.22 -21.95
CA GLN A 45 -7.01 8.03 -22.81
C GLN A 45 -8.38 7.39 -22.94
N LYS A 46 -8.45 6.07 -22.98
CA LYS A 46 -9.66 5.25 -23.02
C LYS A 46 -9.39 3.88 -22.38
N PRO A 47 -10.38 3.23 -21.76
CA PRO A 47 -11.73 3.73 -21.49
C PRO A 47 -11.75 4.84 -20.44
N LYS A 48 -12.92 5.50 -20.23
CA LYS A 48 -13.11 6.43 -19.12
C LYS A 48 -13.20 5.62 -17.82
N LEU A 49 -12.23 5.80 -16.94
CA LEU A 49 -12.07 4.95 -15.74
C LEU A 49 -12.95 5.36 -14.57
N LEU A 50 -13.48 6.59 -14.56
CA LEU A 50 -14.29 7.10 -13.44
C LEU A 50 -15.39 6.14 -12.95
N PRO A 51 -16.16 5.44 -13.82
CA PRO A 51 -17.20 4.51 -13.35
C PRO A 51 -16.66 3.25 -12.67
N TYR A 52 -15.37 2.98 -12.76
CA TYR A 52 -14.73 1.77 -12.25
C TYR A 52 -13.86 2.02 -11.01
N ILE A 53 -13.61 3.28 -10.65
CA ILE A 53 -12.67 3.65 -9.58
C ILE A 53 -13.07 2.98 -8.25
N ASP A 54 -14.32 3.06 -7.85
CA ASP A 54 -14.79 2.48 -6.58
C ASP A 54 -14.59 0.96 -6.55
N THR A 55 -14.87 0.27 -7.67
CA THR A 55 -14.61 -1.17 -7.79
C THR A 55 -13.12 -1.49 -7.75
N MET A 56 -12.28 -0.66 -8.37
CA MET A 56 -10.83 -0.84 -8.34
C MET A 56 -10.29 -0.67 -6.91
N VAL A 57 -10.73 0.36 -6.18
CA VAL A 57 -10.39 0.58 -4.77
C VAL A 57 -10.75 -0.64 -3.93
N LYS A 58 -11.99 -1.10 -4.05
CA LYS A 58 -12.48 -2.28 -3.34
C LYS A 58 -11.64 -3.52 -3.62
N ASN A 59 -11.36 -3.81 -4.89
CA ASN A 59 -10.56 -4.99 -5.27
C ASN A 59 -9.14 -4.95 -4.71
N VAL A 60 -8.50 -3.76 -4.69
CA VAL A 60 -7.16 -3.60 -4.11
C VAL A 60 -7.20 -3.73 -2.59
N ALA A 61 -8.18 -3.10 -1.94
CA ALA A 61 -8.37 -3.18 -0.49
C ALA A 61 -8.61 -4.63 -0.04
N GLU A 62 -9.53 -5.34 -0.69
CA GLU A 62 -9.79 -6.76 -0.42
C GLU A 62 -8.55 -7.64 -0.63
N ALA A 63 -7.79 -7.41 -1.70
CA ALA A 63 -6.60 -8.19 -2.02
C ALA A 63 -5.48 -8.06 -0.99
N LEU A 64 -5.41 -6.92 -0.31
CA LEU A 64 -4.37 -6.58 0.67
C LEU A 64 -4.87 -6.53 2.11
N HIS A 65 -6.12 -6.93 2.36
CA HIS A 65 -6.77 -6.90 3.69
C HIS A 65 -6.77 -5.50 4.33
N LEU A 66 -7.03 -4.46 3.50
CA LEU A 66 -7.09 -3.06 3.91
C LEU A 66 -8.55 -2.58 3.97
N GLU A 67 -8.76 -1.48 4.69
CA GLU A 67 -10.00 -0.71 4.58
C GLU A 67 -9.97 0.14 3.29
N GLU A 68 -11.14 0.40 2.70
CA GLU A 68 -11.23 1.14 1.44
C GLU A 68 -10.67 2.57 1.54
N ASP A 69 -10.72 3.20 2.71
CA ASP A 69 -10.19 4.54 2.96
C ASP A 69 -8.65 4.60 3.01
N GLN A 70 -7.99 3.45 3.11
CA GLN A 70 -6.53 3.34 2.98
C GLN A 70 -6.06 3.30 1.52
N VAL A 71 -6.98 3.17 0.55
CA VAL A 71 -6.66 3.03 -0.87
C VAL A 71 -7.28 4.17 -1.67
N ASN A 72 -6.44 4.98 -2.30
CA ASN A 72 -6.89 6.00 -3.24
C ASN A 72 -6.44 5.66 -4.66
N ILE A 73 -7.38 5.67 -5.60
CA ILE A 73 -7.09 5.48 -7.03
C ILE A 73 -7.66 6.65 -7.82
N LYS A 74 -6.82 7.29 -8.61
CA LYS A 74 -7.21 8.38 -9.51
C LYS A 74 -6.81 8.07 -10.93
N ALA A 75 -7.54 8.63 -11.87
CA ALA A 75 -7.28 8.46 -13.30
C ALA A 75 -7.10 9.83 -13.97
N THR A 76 -6.20 9.88 -14.93
CA THR A 76 -5.95 11.05 -15.76
C THR A 76 -5.69 10.66 -17.22
N THR A 77 -5.67 11.66 -18.11
CA THR A 77 -5.25 11.51 -19.50
C THR A 77 -3.99 12.34 -19.75
N GLU A 78 -3.29 12.09 -20.84
CA GLU A 78 -2.20 12.94 -21.34
C GLU A 78 -2.65 13.81 -22.53
N GLU A 79 -3.94 14.10 -22.61
CA GLU A 79 -4.53 15.01 -23.60
C GLU A 79 -4.12 14.71 -25.05
N GLY A 80 -4.04 13.41 -25.39
CA GLY A 80 -3.66 12.94 -26.72
C GLY A 80 -2.15 12.83 -26.95
N LEU A 81 -1.32 13.16 -25.97
CA LEU A 81 0.15 13.08 -26.06
C LEU A 81 0.66 11.70 -25.65
N GLY A 82 1.84 11.34 -26.14
CA GLY A 82 2.51 10.08 -25.80
C GLY A 82 1.74 8.83 -26.24
N PHE A 83 2.19 7.65 -25.80
CA PHE A 83 1.59 6.38 -26.16
C PHE A 83 0.23 6.18 -25.47
N THR A 84 0.06 6.66 -24.25
CA THR A 84 -1.22 6.60 -23.54
C THR A 84 -2.26 7.49 -24.19
N GLY A 85 -1.88 8.73 -24.57
CA GLY A 85 -2.76 9.64 -25.27
C GLY A 85 -3.15 9.17 -26.67
N LYS A 86 -2.29 8.42 -27.35
CA LYS A 86 -2.56 7.77 -28.65
C LYS A 86 -3.36 6.47 -28.50
N LYS A 87 -3.68 6.03 -27.28
CA LYS A 87 -4.41 4.77 -26.98
C LYS A 87 -3.62 3.51 -27.32
N GLU A 88 -2.31 3.59 -27.34
CA GLU A 88 -1.41 2.48 -27.61
C GLU A 88 -1.13 1.66 -26.34
N GLY A 89 -1.47 2.21 -25.16
CA GLY A 89 -1.31 1.54 -23.86
C GLY A 89 -1.90 2.33 -22.70
N ILE A 90 -1.80 1.73 -21.53
CA ILE A 90 -2.16 2.32 -20.24
C ILE A 90 -0.91 2.32 -19.36
N SER A 91 -0.71 3.39 -18.60
CA SER A 91 0.35 3.48 -17.59
C SER A 91 -0.28 3.59 -16.20
N ALA A 92 0.38 3.04 -15.20
CA ALA A 92 -0.02 3.20 -13.80
C ALA A 92 1.20 3.42 -12.93
N GLN A 93 1.03 4.24 -11.91
CA GLN A 93 2.02 4.50 -10.87
C GLN A 93 1.34 4.41 -9.51
N ALA A 94 2.03 3.85 -8.53
CA ALA A 94 1.53 3.80 -7.17
C ALA A 94 2.64 4.12 -6.17
N ILE A 95 2.25 4.74 -5.07
CA ILE A 95 3.07 4.91 -3.88
C ILE A 95 2.36 4.26 -2.70
N CYS A 96 3.11 3.63 -1.82
CA CYS A 96 2.61 2.95 -0.65
C CYS A 96 3.41 3.39 0.57
N CYS A 97 2.73 3.73 1.66
CA CYS A 97 3.34 3.94 2.96
C CYS A 97 3.25 2.64 3.75
N ILE A 98 4.37 2.19 4.29
CA ILE A 98 4.45 0.99 5.12
C ILE A 98 5.14 1.30 6.44
N SER A 99 4.73 0.62 7.53
CA SER A 99 5.36 0.68 8.84
C SER A 99 5.78 -0.72 9.28
N LYS A 100 6.69 -0.81 10.25
CA LYS A 100 6.99 -2.07 10.90
C LYS A 100 6.02 -2.31 12.05
N ALA A 101 5.44 -3.49 12.14
CA ALA A 101 4.53 -3.86 13.22
C ALA A 101 5.18 -3.69 14.62
N LEU A 102 6.49 -3.91 14.72
CA LEU A 102 7.26 -3.73 15.96
C LEU A 102 7.33 -2.27 16.42
N ASP A 103 7.30 -1.30 15.47
CA ASP A 103 7.37 0.12 15.80
C ASP A 103 6.02 0.64 16.37
N LEU A 104 4.94 -0.13 16.21
CA LEU A 104 3.60 0.17 16.73
C LEU A 104 3.33 -0.48 18.09
N MET A 105 4.22 -1.35 18.58
CA MET A 105 4.08 -1.90 19.92
C MET A 105 4.41 -0.82 20.94
N PRO A 106 3.56 -0.65 21.99
CA PRO A 106 3.90 0.26 23.07
C PRO A 106 5.26 -0.14 23.64
N ASP A 107 6.17 0.81 23.74
CA ASP A 107 7.45 0.58 24.44
C ASP A 107 7.11 0.37 25.93
N ASP A 108 7.07 -0.89 26.37
CA ASP A 108 6.83 -1.24 27.79
C ASP A 108 7.83 -0.58 28.74
N ARG A 109 8.93 -0.01 28.19
CA ARG A 109 9.89 0.84 28.93
C ARG A 109 9.32 2.21 29.31
N ILE A 110 8.23 2.67 28.69
CA ILE A 110 7.55 3.92 29.04
C ILE A 110 6.54 3.71 30.17
N ALA A 111 6.05 2.48 30.37
CA ALA A 111 5.13 2.13 31.46
C ALA A 111 5.84 1.90 32.82
N GLY A 112 7.16 1.73 32.82
CA GLY A 112 7.98 1.77 34.02
C GLY A 112 8.19 3.22 34.42
N GLY A 113 7.38 3.72 35.37
CA GLY A 113 7.54 5.05 35.94
C GLY A 113 9.01 5.33 36.26
N CYS A 114 9.45 6.54 36.01
CA CYS A 114 10.82 7.04 36.19
C CYS A 114 11.29 6.86 37.66
N SER A 115 11.63 5.62 38.05
CA SER A 115 12.07 5.29 39.41
C SER A 115 13.49 5.81 39.73
N GLY A 116 14.13 6.51 38.78
CA GLY A 116 15.48 7.06 38.96
C GLY A 116 15.65 8.54 38.70
N CYS A 117 14.59 9.30 38.43
CA CYS A 117 14.70 10.73 38.20
C CYS A 117 14.51 11.53 39.52
N PRO A 118 15.51 12.29 39.97
CA PRO A 118 15.42 13.07 41.23
C PRO A 118 14.30 14.12 41.23
N GLY A 119 13.71 14.42 40.05
CA GLY A 119 12.62 15.38 39.91
C GLY A 119 11.21 14.77 40.05
N CYS A 120 11.05 13.46 39.87
CA CYS A 120 9.75 12.79 39.96
C CYS A 120 9.39 12.32 41.37
N ALA A 121 10.35 12.28 42.27
CA ALA A 121 10.15 11.81 43.66
C ALA A 121 9.49 12.86 44.59
N LYS A 122 9.19 14.09 44.15
CA LYS A 122 8.70 15.19 45.02
C LYS A 122 7.18 15.37 45.06
N ASN A 123 6.40 14.59 44.32
CA ASN A 123 4.93 14.74 44.27
C ASN A 123 4.14 13.56 44.85
N ALA A 124 4.72 12.75 45.72
CA ALA A 124 4.05 11.64 46.37
C ALA A 124 3.63 11.87 47.83
N GLU A 125 3.73 13.12 48.33
CA GLU A 125 3.25 13.49 49.65
C GLU A 125 2.51 14.84 49.56
N GLU A 126 1.22 14.79 49.25
CA GLU A 126 0.16 15.69 49.73
C GLU A 126 -1.19 15.02 49.54
#